data_2e6b2c29bc841c7a31bf5eb791f8725f
#
_entry.id   2e6b2c29bc841c7a31bf5eb791f8725f
#
_cell.length_a   1.000
_cell.length_b   1.000
_cell.length_c   1.000
_cell.angle_alpha   90.00
_cell.angle_beta   90.00
_cell.angle_gamma   90.00
#
_symmetry.space_group_name_H-M   'P 1'
#
loop_
_entity.id
_entity.type
_entity.pdbx_description
1 polymer ?
#
loop_
_entity_poly.entity_id
_entity_poly.type
_entity_poly.pdbx_seq_one_letter_code
_entity_poly.pdbx_strand_id
1 'polypeptide(L)'
;MPSKKVLILCYSRSGHTKKMAKAIAEAMKSDVIRVTVEDVEKFDISLLPNYDSIVLGSPTYFSNVAWQVKKVIDESIVHYGGSKLKGKVAGIFTSAGTSSNGKDCLKMLEVALGYHHGMKVVEGILRVDAESEKEVEKRCIEYGKKLAKEIER
;
A
#
# COMPACT_ATOMS: atom_id res chain seq x y z
N MET A 1 -23.38 10.24 -6.45
CA MET A 1 -22.12 9.90 -7.17
C MET A 1 -21.57 8.60 -6.63
N PRO A 2 -21.22 7.64 -7.48
CA PRO A 2 -20.57 6.44 -7.01
C PRO A 2 -19.21 6.80 -6.41
N SER A 3 -18.96 6.33 -5.20
CA SER A 3 -17.69 6.54 -4.51
C SER A 3 -16.66 5.51 -4.96
N LYS A 4 -15.40 5.93 -5.10
CA LYS A 4 -14.29 5.01 -5.27
C LYS A 4 -13.95 4.39 -3.92
N LYS A 5 -13.70 3.10 -3.90
CA LYS A 5 -13.36 2.34 -2.69
C LYS A 5 -11.87 2.02 -2.70
N VAL A 6 -11.17 2.48 -1.69
CA VAL A 6 -9.73 2.25 -1.53
C VAL A 6 -9.49 1.39 -0.29
N LEU A 7 -8.68 0.37 -0.46
CA LEU A 7 -8.23 -0.48 0.64
C LEU A 7 -6.76 -0.20 0.90
N ILE A 8 -6.44 0.13 2.15
CA ILE A 8 -5.05 0.19 2.61
C ILE A 8 -4.81 -1.02 3.50
N LEU A 9 -3.95 -1.91 3.06
CA LEU A 9 -3.53 -3.09 3.81
C LEU A 9 -2.11 -2.88 4.32
N CYS A 10 -1.87 -3.15 5.58
CA CYS A 10 -0.51 -3.13 6.11
C CYS A 10 -0.33 -4.07 7.28
N TYR A 11 0.92 -4.43 7.51
CA TYR A 11 1.36 -5.07 8.73
C TYR A 11 2.26 -4.08 9.48
N SER A 12 2.10 -4.00 10.79
CA SER A 12 2.93 -3.11 11.59
C SER A 12 3.23 -3.76 12.94
N ARG A 13 4.51 -3.98 13.20
CA ARG A 13 4.97 -4.53 14.48
C ARG A 13 5.21 -3.43 15.51
N SER A 14 5.94 -2.38 15.12
CA SER A 14 6.34 -1.30 16.00
C SER A 14 5.44 -0.06 15.91
N GLY A 15 4.49 -0.04 14.98
CA GLY A 15 3.57 1.07 14.76
C GLY A 15 3.97 2.05 13.67
N HIS A 16 5.18 1.98 13.15
CA HIS A 16 5.65 2.93 12.12
C HIS A 16 4.87 2.82 10.82
N THR A 17 4.72 1.60 10.31
CA THR A 17 3.96 1.35 9.08
C THR A 17 2.49 1.74 9.25
N LYS A 18 1.91 1.47 10.41
CA LYS A 18 0.52 1.84 10.71
C LYS A 18 0.32 3.35 10.72
N LYS A 19 1.26 4.10 11.28
CA LYS A 19 1.19 5.57 11.25
C LYS A 19 1.22 6.11 9.82
N MET A 20 2.06 5.52 8.98
CA MET A 20 2.11 5.87 7.55
C MET A 20 0.75 5.60 6.89
N ALA A 21 0.19 4.42 7.12
CA ALA A 21 -1.11 4.03 6.56
C ALA A 21 -2.20 5.03 6.95
N LYS A 22 -2.26 5.43 8.20
CA LYS A 22 -3.27 6.40 8.69
C LYS A 22 -3.12 7.77 8.03
N ALA A 23 -1.88 8.27 7.91
CA ALA A 23 -1.63 9.57 7.29
C ALA A 23 -2.00 9.55 5.80
N ILE A 24 -1.65 8.48 5.09
CA ILE A 24 -2.02 8.28 3.69
C ILE A 24 -3.56 8.25 3.57
N ALA A 25 -4.23 7.48 4.41
CA ALA A 25 -5.68 7.34 4.41
C ALA A 25 -6.39 8.67 4.58
N GLU A 26 -6.00 9.45 5.58
CA GLU A 26 -6.61 10.76 5.85
C GLU A 26 -6.45 11.71 4.67
N ALA A 27 -5.30 11.68 4.00
CA ALA A 27 -5.04 12.52 2.85
C ALA A 27 -5.84 12.10 1.60
N MET A 28 -6.26 10.83 1.53
CA MET A 28 -7.02 10.29 0.39
C MET A 28 -8.53 10.49 0.52
N LYS A 29 -9.05 10.58 1.75
CA LYS A 29 -10.50 10.67 1.97
C LYS A 29 -11.10 11.93 1.37
N SER A 30 -12.24 11.77 0.71
CA SER A 30 -12.99 12.87 0.13
C SER A 30 -14.45 12.46 -0.05
N ASP A 31 -15.24 13.34 -0.63
CA ASP A 31 -16.64 13.02 -0.94
C ASP A 31 -16.78 11.90 -1.97
N VAL A 32 -15.73 11.67 -2.75
CA VAL A 32 -15.75 10.68 -3.84
C VAL A 32 -14.82 9.48 -3.58
N ILE A 33 -14.05 9.49 -2.50
CA ILE A 33 -13.13 8.40 -2.13
C ILE A 33 -13.41 7.95 -0.70
N ARG A 34 -13.73 6.66 -0.55
CA ARG A 34 -13.84 5.98 0.74
C ARG A 34 -12.59 5.16 0.96
N VAL A 35 -11.99 5.28 2.13
CA VAL A 35 -10.76 4.55 2.47
C VAL A 35 -11.00 3.65 3.67
N THR A 36 -10.66 2.38 3.53
CA THR A 36 -10.67 1.40 4.62
C THR A 36 -9.22 0.99 4.89
N VAL A 37 -8.81 1.05 6.15
CA VAL A 37 -7.48 0.60 6.58
C VAL A 37 -7.64 -0.71 7.33
N GLU A 38 -7.00 -1.76 6.87
CA GLU A 38 -7.10 -3.10 7.45
C GLU A 38 -5.72 -3.71 7.72
N ASP A 39 -5.68 -4.54 8.74
CA ASP A 39 -4.51 -5.36 9.05
C ASP A 39 -4.48 -6.55 8.08
N VAL A 40 -3.33 -6.83 7.48
CA VAL A 40 -3.17 -7.96 6.56
C VAL A 40 -3.55 -9.30 7.20
N GLU A 41 -3.38 -9.44 8.50
CA GLU A 41 -3.69 -10.68 9.22
C GLU A 41 -5.19 -10.91 9.41
N LYS A 42 -5.99 -9.86 9.27
CA LYS A 42 -7.44 -9.93 9.50
C LYS A 42 -8.27 -9.80 8.23
N PHE A 43 -7.64 -9.44 7.12
CA PHE A 43 -8.35 -9.17 5.88
C PHE A 43 -8.66 -10.46 5.11
N ASP A 44 -9.88 -10.57 4.62
CA ASP A 44 -10.30 -11.65 3.74
C ASP A 44 -9.86 -11.33 2.30
N ILE A 45 -8.89 -12.08 1.79
CA ILE A 45 -8.28 -11.85 0.49
C ILE A 45 -9.28 -11.97 -0.67
N SER A 46 -10.37 -12.73 -0.48
CA SER A 46 -11.40 -12.87 -1.51
C SER A 46 -12.07 -11.55 -1.85
N LEU A 47 -11.97 -10.55 -0.97
CA LEU A 47 -12.61 -9.24 -1.13
C LEU A 47 -11.76 -8.25 -1.93
N LEU A 48 -10.51 -8.57 -2.26
CA LEU A 48 -9.63 -7.62 -2.98
C LEU A 48 -10.26 -7.02 -4.25
N PRO A 49 -10.91 -7.82 -5.13
CA PRO A 49 -11.48 -7.27 -6.35
C PRO A 49 -12.61 -6.27 -6.13
N ASN A 50 -13.17 -6.21 -4.93
CA ASN A 50 -14.25 -5.28 -4.61
C ASN A 50 -13.77 -3.82 -4.45
N TYR A 51 -12.47 -3.61 -4.40
CA TYR A 51 -11.90 -2.27 -4.26
C TYR A 51 -11.41 -1.72 -5.59
N ASP A 52 -11.54 -0.42 -5.75
CA ASP A 52 -11.07 0.27 -6.96
C ASP A 52 -9.55 0.49 -6.94
N SER A 53 -8.97 0.57 -5.74
CA SER A 53 -7.55 0.77 -5.55
C SER A 53 -7.08 0.04 -4.29
N ILE A 54 -5.84 -0.42 -4.31
CA ILE A 54 -5.21 -1.11 -3.20
C ILE A 54 -3.89 -0.41 -2.88
N VAL A 55 -3.67 -0.12 -1.60
CA VAL A 55 -2.41 0.43 -1.10
C VAL A 55 -1.85 -0.59 -0.11
N LEU A 56 -0.64 -1.08 -0.37
CA LEU A 56 -0.04 -2.14 0.42
C LEU A 56 1.23 -1.65 1.10
N GLY A 57 1.28 -1.79 2.42
CA GLY A 57 2.41 -1.37 3.23
C GLY A 57 3.01 -2.50 4.05
N SER A 58 4.31 -2.48 4.21
CA SER A 58 5.06 -3.46 4.99
C SER A 58 6.26 -2.80 5.68
N PRO A 59 6.62 -3.24 6.88
CA PRO A 59 7.97 -2.95 7.36
C PRO A 59 8.97 -3.69 6.49
N THR A 60 10.20 -3.21 6.47
CA THR A 60 11.30 -3.86 5.75
C THR A 60 12.07 -4.76 6.70
N TYR A 61 12.07 -6.05 6.44
CA TYR A 61 12.83 -7.05 7.19
C TYR A 61 13.79 -7.74 6.24
N PHE A 62 15.08 -7.57 6.49
CA PHE A 62 16.14 -8.18 5.64
C PHE A 62 15.92 -7.84 4.16
N SER A 63 15.71 -6.56 3.87
CA SER A 63 15.50 -6.03 2.51
C SER A 63 14.23 -6.53 1.81
N ASN A 64 13.33 -7.15 2.55
CA ASN A 64 12.12 -7.75 1.98
C ASN A 64 10.89 -7.38 2.80
N VAL A 65 9.71 -7.76 2.31
CA VAL A 65 8.46 -7.59 3.02
C VAL A 65 8.39 -8.51 4.25
N ALA A 66 7.58 -8.14 5.24
CA ALA A 66 7.25 -9.03 6.35
C ALA A 66 6.49 -10.25 5.83
N TRP A 67 6.66 -11.42 6.48
CA TRP A 67 6.00 -12.64 6.01
C TRP A 67 4.47 -12.51 5.99
N GLN A 68 3.91 -11.70 6.89
CA GLN A 68 2.47 -11.47 6.94
C GLN A 68 1.96 -10.78 5.67
N VAL A 69 2.75 -9.87 5.11
CA VAL A 69 2.45 -9.21 3.84
C VAL A 69 2.69 -10.18 2.68
N LYS A 70 3.75 -10.97 2.75
CA LYS A 70 4.03 -11.99 1.73
C LYS A 70 2.89 -13.00 1.64
N LYS A 71 2.31 -13.38 2.77
CA LYS A 71 1.14 -14.27 2.81
C LYS A 71 -0.02 -13.70 2.01
N VAL A 72 -0.32 -12.42 2.17
CA VAL A 72 -1.37 -11.74 1.38
C VAL A 72 -1.03 -11.78 -0.11
N ILE A 73 0.21 -11.49 -0.46
CA ILE A 73 0.68 -11.55 -1.86
C ILE A 73 0.49 -12.96 -2.41
N ASP A 74 0.93 -13.97 -1.69
CA ASP A 74 0.82 -15.36 -2.13
C ASP A 74 -0.63 -15.81 -2.29
N GLU A 75 -1.49 -15.46 -1.33
CA GLU A 75 -2.90 -15.79 -1.39
C GLU A 75 -3.65 -15.05 -2.51
N SER A 76 -3.13 -13.90 -2.93
CA SER A 76 -3.74 -13.11 -4.01
C SER A 76 -3.67 -13.82 -5.37
N ILE A 77 -2.96 -14.94 -5.45
CA ILE A 77 -2.88 -15.76 -6.68
C ILE A 77 -4.28 -16.16 -7.17
N VAL A 78 -5.26 -16.27 -6.28
CA VAL A 78 -6.64 -16.61 -6.66
C VAL A 78 -7.27 -15.57 -7.58
N HIS A 79 -6.72 -14.35 -7.61
CA HIS A 79 -7.19 -13.27 -8.49
C HIS A 79 -6.33 -13.08 -9.73
N TYR A 80 -5.18 -13.74 -9.78
CA TYR A 80 -4.21 -13.56 -10.85
C TYR A 80 -4.71 -14.12 -12.19
N GLY A 81 -5.20 -15.36 -12.18
CA GLY A 81 -5.64 -16.03 -13.42
C GLY A 81 -6.78 -15.31 -14.13
N GLY A 82 -7.64 -14.61 -13.39
CA GLY A 82 -8.74 -13.82 -13.96
C GLY A 82 -8.40 -12.36 -14.20
N SER A 83 -7.16 -11.94 -13.97
CA SER A 83 -6.70 -10.55 -14.09
C SER A 83 -7.60 -9.55 -13.34
N LYS A 84 -8.09 -9.96 -12.19
CA LYS A 84 -9.12 -9.20 -11.45
C LYS A 84 -8.63 -7.87 -10.89
N LEU A 85 -7.31 -7.68 -10.75
CA LEU A 85 -6.74 -6.44 -10.24
C LEU A 85 -6.13 -5.57 -11.34
N LYS A 86 -6.06 -6.09 -12.56
CA LYS A 86 -5.41 -5.41 -13.69
C LYS A 86 -5.98 -4.02 -13.94
N GLY A 87 -5.08 -3.05 -14.10
CA GLY A 87 -5.44 -1.66 -14.42
C GLY A 87 -5.86 -0.81 -13.23
N LYS A 88 -6.08 -1.40 -12.07
CA LYS A 88 -6.42 -0.63 -10.87
C LYS A 88 -5.17 0.12 -10.36
N VAL A 89 -5.37 1.29 -9.80
CA VAL A 89 -4.28 2.05 -9.19
C VAL A 89 -3.84 1.38 -7.90
N ALA A 90 -2.54 1.28 -7.71
CA ALA A 90 -1.96 0.76 -6.48
C ALA A 90 -0.97 1.75 -5.87
N GLY A 91 -0.95 1.78 -4.54
CA GLY A 91 0.08 2.47 -3.78
C GLY A 91 0.90 1.45 -3.01
N ILE A 92 2.15 1.80 -2.71
CA ILE A 92 3.05 0.96 -1.92
C ILE A 92 3.88 1.82 -0.98
N PHE A 93 4.12 1.32 0.22
CA PHE A 93 4.95 2.03 1.19
C PHE A 93 5.63 1.08 2.16
N THR A 94 6.75 1.52 2.72
CA THR A 94 7.50 0.72 3.68
C THR A 94 8.19 1.60 4.72
N SER A 95 8.47 1.00 5.86
CA SER A 95 9.36 1.57 6.86
C SER A 95 10.61 0.70 6.97
N ALA A 96 11.78 1.30 7.06
CA ALA A 96 13.06 0.59 7.01
C ALA A 96 14.09 1.25 7.92
N GLY A 97 15.11 0.48 8.29
CA GLY A 97 16.27 1.02 8.99
C GLY A 97 17.13 1.90 8.08
N THR A 98 17.28 1.50 6.82
CA THR A 98 18.07 2.23 5.82
C THR A 98 17.30 2.41 4.53
N SER A 99 17.66 3.45 3.76
CA SER A 99 17.06 3.73 2.47
C SER A 99 17.28 2.59 1.47
N SER A 100 18.47 2.04 1.43
CA SER A 100 18.82 0.94 0.52
C SER A 100 17.92 -0.27 0.72
N ASN A 101 17.76 -0.72 1.96
CA ASN A 101 16.93 -1.87 2.29
C ASN A 101 15.44 -1.58 2.00
N GLY A 102 15.00 -0.37 2.28
CA GLY A 102 13.62 0.03 1.98
C GLY A 102 13.30 0.03 0.50
N LYS A 103 14.25 0.45 -0.33
CA LYS A 103 14.08 0.40 -1.80
C LYS A 103 13.94 -1.02 -2.30
N ASP A 104 14.67 -1.97 -1.73
CA ASP A 104 14.54 -3.39 -2.07
C ASP A 104 13.14 -3.90 -1.73
N CYS A 105 12.63 -3.55 -0.56
CA CYS A 105 11.29 -3.92 -0.14
C CYS A 105 10.22 -3.32 -1.06
N LEU A 106 10.34 -2.03 -1.42
CA LEU A 106 9.42 -1.39 -2.36
C LEU A 106 9.43 -2.11 -3.72
N LYS A 107 10.60 -2.56 -4.16
CA LYS A 107 10.72 -3.30 -5.42
C LYS A 107 9.93 -4.61 -5.37
N MET A 108 9.95 -5.31 -4.26
CA MET A 108 9.17 -6.54 -4.08
C MET A 108 7.67 -6.26 -4.17
N LEU A 109 7.20 -5.18 -3.53
CA LEU A 109 5.80 -4.79 -3.59
C LEU A 109 5.40 -4.38 -5.02
N GLU A 110 6.25 -3.62 -5.70
CA GLU A 110 6.02 -3.20 -7.08
C GLU A 110 5.93 -4.38 -8.04
N VAL A 111 6.81 -5.35 -7.89
CA VAL A 111 6.81 -6.55 -8.73
C VAL A 111 5.53 -7.33 -8.53
N ALA A 112 5.09 -7.51 -7.30
CA ALA A 112 3.86 -8.27 -7.01
C ALA A 112 2.63 -7.58 -7.60
N LEU A 113 2.42 -6.31 -7.31
CA LEU A 113 1.21 -5.59 -7.71
C LEU A 113 1.28 -5.10 -9.16
N GLY A 114 2.43 -4.57 -9.57
CA GLY A 114 2.59 -3.98 -10.91
C GLY A 114 2.88 -5.00 -11.97
N TYR A 115 4.03 -5.67 -11.86
CA TYR A 115 4.46 -6.62 -12.89
C TYR A 115 3.52 -7.82 -13.00
N HIS A 116 3.19 -8.45 -11.86
CA HIS A 116 2.36 -9.66 -11.89
C HIS A 116 0.86 -9.37 -12.01
N HIS A 117 0.29 -8.57 -11.13
CA HIS A 117 -1.15 -8.28 -11.18
C HIS A 117 -1.54 -7.24 -12.23
N GLY A 118 -0.58 -6.54 -12.82
CA GLY A 118 -0.88 -5.54 -13.86
C GLY A 118 -1.53 -4.27 -13.33
N MET A 119 -1.36 -3.96 -12.05
CA MET A 119 -1.86 -2.71 -11.48
C MET A 119 -0.98 -1.53 -11.89
N LYS A 120 -1.55 -0.34 -11.85
CA LYS A 120 -0.81 0.91 -12.09
C LYS A 120 -0.23 1.38 -10.77
N VAL A 121 1.01 0.98 -10.48
CA VAL A 121 1.66 1.31 -9.23
C VAL A 121 2.22 2.73 -9.28
N VAL A 122 1.75 3.57 -8.37
CA VAL A 122 2.32 4.91 -8.16
C VAL A 122 3.60 4.73 -7.35
N GLU A 123 4.68 5.38 -7.79
CA GLU A 123 5.98 5.26 -7.13
C GLU A 123 5.87 5.35 -5.62
N GLY A 124 6.37 4.35 -4.92
CA GLY A 124 6.20 4.21 -3.49
C GLY A 124 7.06 5.14 -2.65
N ILE A 125 6.70 5.23 -1.38
CA ILE A 125 7.47 6.01 -0.40
C ILE A 125 8.01 5.11 0.70
N LEU A 126 9.09 5.54 1.30
CA LEU A 126 9.70 4.85 2.43
C LEU A 126 10.01 5.81 3.57
N ARG A 127 9.91 5.29 4.77
CA ARG A 127 10.37 5.93 5.99
C ARG A 127 11.66 5.25 6.44
N VAL A 128 12.65 6.03 6.83
CA VAL A 128 13.86 5.51 7.46
C VAL A 128 13.96 5.99 8.91
N ASP A 129 14.62 5.19 9.76
CA ASP A 129 14.67 5.46 11.20
C ASP A 129 15.28 6.82 11.56
N ALA A 130 16.20 7.33 10.76
CA ALA A 130 16.83 8.63 11.01
C ALA A 130 15.92 9.83 10.75
N GLU A 131 14.78 9.66 10.09
CA GLU A 131 13.89 10.75 9.75
C GLU A 131 12.99 11.15 10.92
N SER A 132 12.62 12.43 10.98
CA SER A 132 11.64 12.89 11.96
C SER A 132 10.24 12.42 11.56
N GLU A 133 9.38 12.20 12.56
CA GLU A 133 7.99 11.82 12.31
C GLU A 133 7.24 12.87 11.48
N LYS A 134 7.57 14.13 11.67
CA LYS A 134 6.95 15.24 10.95
C LYS A 134 7.26 15.21 9.46
N GLU A 135 8.49 14.91 9.08
CA GLU A 135 8.88 14.79 7.67
C GLU A 135 8.23 13.61 7.02
N VAL A 136 8.16 12.48 7.72
CA VAL A 136 7.51 11.25 7.23
C VAL A 136 6.02 11.51 7.02
N GLU A 137 5.35 12.13 7.99
CA GLU A 137 3.93 12.47 7.88
C GLU A 137 3.66 13.34 6.66
N LYS A 138 4.49 14.35 6.44
CA LYS A 138 4.37 15.24 5.27
C LYS A 138 4.41 14.46 3.96
N ARG A 139 5.36 13.55 3.83
CA ARG A 139 5.47 12.72 2.61
C ARG A 139 4.29 11.75 2.46
N CYS A 140 3.79 11.22 3.56
CA CYS A 140 2.60 10.36 3.53
C CYS A 140 1.37 11.14 3.06
N ILE A 141 1.20 12.36 3.53
CA ILE A 141 0.10 13.24 3.10
C ILE A 141 0.23 13.55 1.60
N GLU A 142 1.42 13.91 1.16
CA GLU A 142 1.68 14.19 -0.27
C GLU A 142 1.40 12.95 -1.12
N TYR A 143 1.80 11.77 -0.64
CA TYR A 143 1.55 10.51 -1.33
C TYR A 143 0.06 10.20 -1.42
N GLY A 144 -0.67 10.37 -0.32
CA GLY A 144 -2.12 10.17 -0.30
C GLY A 144 -2.85 11.07 -1.31
N LYS A 145 -2.45 12.34 -1.39
CA LYS A 145 -3.00 13.28 -2.37
C LYS A 145 -2.70 12.86 -3.80
N LYS A 146 -1.49 12.38 -4.04
CA LYS A 146 -1.08 11.88 -5.35
C LYS A 146 -1.89 10.65 -5.78
N LEU A 147 -2.08 9.71 -4.86
CA LEU A 147 -2.90 8.53 -5.10
C LEU A 147 -4.35 8.91 -5.38
N ALA A 148 -4.93 9.80 -4.58
CA ALA A 148 -6.30 10.27 -4.79
C ALA A 148 -6.47 10.86 -6.18
N LYS A 149 -5.52 11.65 -6.63
CA LYS A 149 -5.55 12.26 -7.96
C LYS A 149 -5.52 11.21 -9.08
N GLU A 150 -4.71 10.18 -8.94
CA GLU A 150 -4.64 9.09 -9.91
C GLU A 150 -5.94 8.26 -9.93
N ILE A 151 -6.53 8.04 -8.77
CA ILE A 151 -7.78 7.27 -8.64
C ILE A 151 -8.96 8.02 -9.25
N GLU A 152 -9.01 9.34 -9.09
CA GLU A 152 -10.08 10.18 -9.61
C GLU A 152 -10.04 10.37 -11.14
N ARG A 153 -8.93 10.05 -11.77
CA ARG A 153 -8.82 10.09 -13.24
C ARG A 153 -9.79 9.07 -13.88
#